data_ef74741483bf1a39e47820c56529939b
#
_entry.id   ef74741483bf1a39e47820c56529939b
#
_cell.length_a   1.000
_cell.length_b   1.000
_cell.length_c   1.000
_cell.angle_alpha   90.00
_cell.angle_beta   90.00
_cell.angle_gamma   90.00
#
_symmetry.space_group_name_H-M   'P 1'
#
loop_
_entity.id
_entity.type
_entity.pdbx_description
1 polymer ?
#
loop_
_entity_poly.entity_id
_entity_poly.type
_entity_poly.pdbx_seq_one_letter_code
_entity_poly.pdbx_strand_id
1 'polypeptide(L)'
;MCSSDLIAIGIMHGGGDAQGHERGLEYDTMSGKFAEFIEAEVLPLVEKNYSVKLTKDPEGRATMGGSSGGSAALIMAWYHPEWYHRVITYSGTYVNQQWPFNPETPGGAWDFHDKLIPQSAPKPIRLWMEVGDRDLLNPNVMRDNMHDWVAANNRMATVLKAKGYHYQYLFAVNAGHVDGAVKSQTLPQALEWLWQGYPIR
;
A
#
# COMPACT_ATOMS: atom_id res chain seq x y z
N MET A 1 15.07 23.01 12.76
CA MET A 1 15.62 21.80 12.13
C MET A 1 14.91 20.61 12.77
N CYS A 2 13.96 20.02 12.09
CA CYS A 2 13.33 18.78 12.58
C CYS A 2 14.23 17.63 12.14
N SER A 3 15.06 17.11 13.04
CA SER A 3 15.63 15.78 12.87
C SER A 3 14.56 14.78 13.29
N SER A 4 13.70 14.40 12.39
CA SER A 4 12.86 13.23 12.62
C SER A 4 13.73 12.01 12.33
N ASP A 5 14.02 11.22 13.36
CA ASP A 5 14.74 9.96 13.20
C ASP A 5 13.80 8.93 12.56
N LEU A 6 13.70 8.98 11.23
CA LEU A 6 12.94 8.03 10.45
C LEU A 6 13.84 6.85 10.08
N ILE A 7 13.44 5.64 10.48
CA ILE A 7 14.07 4.40 10.05
C ILE A 7 13.28 3.86 8.85
N ALA A 8 13.92 3.79 7.69
CA ALA A 8 13.36 3.17 6.50
C ALA A 8 13.89 1.73 6.36
N ILE A 9 12.98 0.76 6.24
CA ILE A 9 13.29 -0.66 6.08
C ILE A 9 12.79 -1.09 4.70
N GLY A 10 13.69 -1.40 3.79
CA GLY A 10 13.37 -1.95 2.48
C GLY A 10 13.15 -3.46 2.58
N ILE A 11 11.96 -3.91 2.19
CA ILE A 11 11.60 -5.33 2.21
C ILE A 11 11.32 -5.77 0.78
N MET A 12 12.05 -6.76 0.31
CA MET A 12 11.82 -7.39 -0.98
C MET A 12 11.02 -8.69 -0.79
N HIS A 13 10.30 -9.10 -1.82
CA HIS A 13 9.66 -10.43 -1.84
C HIS A 13 10.70 -11.55 -1.89
N GLY A 14 10.31 -12.76 -1.46
CA GLY A 14 11.20 -13.91 -1.28
C GLY A 14 11.78 -14.52 -2.56
N GLY A 15 11.34 -14.12 -3.74
CA GLY A 15 11.86 -14.65 -5.00
C GLY A 15 10.82 -15.24 -5.94
N GLY A 16 11.19 -16.24 -6.72
CA GLY A 16 10.34 -16.82 -7.75
C GLY A 16 10.20 -18.35 -7.67
N ASP A 17 10.49 -18.94 -6.53
CA ASP A 17 10.55 -20.38 -6.32
C ASP A 17 9.24 -21.03 -5.86
N ALA A 18 8.26 -20.23 -5.42
CA ALA A 18 6.93 -20.74 -5.10
C ALA A 18 6.03 -20.86 -6.34
N GLN A 19 5.06 -21.74 -6.25
CA GLN A 19 3.99 -21.81 -7.22
C GLN A 19 3.19 -20.49 -7.24
N GLY A 20 3.11 -19.84 -8.39
CA GLY A 20 2.44 -18.55 -8.55
C GLY A 20 3.31 -17.33 -8.26
N HIS A 21 4.60 -17.54 -8.01
CA HIS A 21 5.58 -16.49 -7.69
C HIS A 21 5.43 -15.88 -6.29
N GLU A 22 6.51 -15.83 -5.49
CA GLU A 22 6.50 -15.29 -4.13
C GLU A 22 5.93 -13.86 -4.05
N ARG A 23 6.23 -13.03 -5.03
CA ARG A 23 5.70 -11.67 -5.09
C ARG A 23 4.17 -11.62 -5.08
N GLY A 24 3.52 -12.53 -5.82
CA GLY A 24 2.05 -12.62 -5.82
C GLY A 24 1.50 -13.11 -4.48
N LEU A 25 2.15 -14.13 -3.91
CA LEU A 25 1.78 -14.68 -2.61
C LEU A 25 1.90 -13.66 -1.47
N GLU A 26 2.99 -12.90 -1.45
CA GLU A 26 3.29 -11.94 -0.39
C GLU A 26 2.58 -10.61 -0.57
N TYR A 27 2.54 -10.06 -1.78
CA TYR A 27 2.09 -8.68 -2.04
C TYR A 27 0.64 -8.57 -2.52
N ASP A 28 0.16 -9.56 -3.29
CA ASP A 28 -1.15 -9.47 -3.92
C ASP A 28 -2.22 -10.33 -3.21
N THR A 29 -1.82 -11.10 -2.19
CA THR A 29 -2.76 -11.89 -1.37
C THR A 29 -3.53 -10.99 -0.39
N MET A 30 -4.86 -11.05 -0.46
CA MET A 30 -5.75 -10.28 0.42
C MET A 30 -5.84 -10.91 1.81
N SER A 31 -4.77 -10.74 2.61
CA SER A 31 -4.68 -11.27 4.00
C SER A 31 -3.67 -10.49 4.84
N GLY A 32 -3.71 -10.70 6.17
CA GLY A 32 -2.76 -10.13 7.13
C GLY A 32 -1.39 -10.82 7.18
N LYS A 33 -1.23 -11.97 6.53
CA LYS A 33 -0.05 -12.84 6.70
C LYS A 33 1.29 -12.18 6.41
N PHE A 34 1.36 -11.32 5.40
CA PHE A 34 2.59 -10.61 5.09
C PHE A 34 2.97 -9.61 6.19
N ALA A 35 2.01 -8.90 6.76
CA ALA A 35 2.24 -8.04 7.92
C ALA A 35 2.67 -8.85 9.15
N GLU A 36 2.03 -9.98 9.42
CA GLU A 36 2.37 -10.89 10.53
C GLU A 36 3.81 -11.40 10.41
N PHE A 37 4.23 -11.81 9.20
CA PHE A 37 5.61 -12.21 8.93
C PHE A 37 6.60 -11.07 9.23
N ILE A 38 6.28 -9.85 8.76
CA ILE A 38 7.14 -8.68 8.99
C ILE A 38 7.27 -8.40 10.49
N GLU A 39 6.17 -8.40 11.23
CA GLU A 39 6.17 -8.14 12.68
C GLU A 39 6.89 -9.23 13.48
N ALA A 40 6.69 -10.51 13.12
CA ALA A 40 7.20 -11.62 13.89
C ALA A 40 8.67 -11.97 13.57
N GLU A 41 9.11 -11.74 12.34
CA GLU A 41 10.41 -12.22 11.88
C GLU A 41 11.33 -11.08 11.42
N VAL A 42 10.87 -10.18 10.57
CA VAL A 42 11.74 -9.16 9.96
C VAL A 42 12.12 -8.06 10.95
N LEU A 43 11.14 -7.44 11.62
CA LEU A 43 11.42 -6.31 12.52
C LEU A 43 12.29 -6.71 13.72
N PRO A 44 12.11 -7.89 14.37
CA PRO A 44 13.03 -8.33 15.43
C PRO A 44 14.47 -8.53 14.94
N LEU A 45 14.66 -9.00 13.70
CA LEU A 45 16.00 -9.10 13.11
C LEU A 45 16.63 -7.73 12.88
N VAL A 46 15.86 -6.75 12.42
CA VAL A 46 16.32 -5.37 12.25
C VAL A 46 16.73 -4.80 13.61
N GLU A 47 15.88 -4.89 14.62
CA GLU A 47 16.20 -4.40 15.97
C GLU A 47 17.47 -5.02 16.52
N LYS A 48 17.63 -6.34 16.37
CA LYS A 48 18.81 -7.08 16.83
C LYS A 48 20.08 -6.70 16.07
N ASN A 49 20.01 -6.66 14.72
CA ASN A 49 21.21 -6.50 13.89
C ASN A 49 21.72 -5.06 13.86
N TYR A 50 20.84 -4.08 14.03
CA TYR A 50 21.20 -2.66 13.98
C TYR A 50 21.15 -1.96 15.33
N SER A 51 20.83 -2.72 16.42
CA SER A 51 20.75 -2.18 17.78
C SER A 51 19.81 -0.97 17.89
N VAL A 52 18.70 -1.01 17.16
CA VAL A 52 17.65 0.02 17.15
C VAL A 52 16.41 -0.50 17.89
N LYS A 53 15.59 0.42 18.37
CA LYS A 53 14.28 0.10 18.95
C LYS A 53 13.22 0.74 18.07
N LEU A 54 12.37 -0.07 17.45
CA LEU A 54 11.27 0.40 16.61
C LEU A 54 10.05 0.74 17.45
N THR A 55 9.39 1.84 17.10
CA THR A 55 8.12 2.19 17.77
C THR A 55 7.05 1.14 17.47
N LYS A 56 6.19 0.88 18.45
CA LYS A 56 4.99 0.04 18.29
C LYS A 56 3.70 0.86 18.20
N ASP A 57 3.83 2.19 18.25
CA ASP A 57 2.72 3.10 18.02
C ASP A 57 2.32 3.08 16.54
N PRO A 58 1.09 2.66 16.19
CA PRO A 58 0.65 2.62 14.79
C PRO A 58 0.66 4.00 14.11
N GLU A 59 0.54 5.09 14.88
CA GLU A 59 0.70 6.46 14.38
C GLU A 59 2.17 6.82 14.07
N GLY A 60 3.13 6.12 14.65
CA GLY A 60 4.56 6.27 14.38
C GLY A 60 5.06 5.36 13.26
N ARG A 61 4.19 4.59 12.63
CA ARG A 61 4.55 3.57 11.62
C ARG A 61 3.85 3.81 10.30
N ALA A 62 4.58 3.55 9.22
CA ALA A 62 4.02 3.65 7.87
C ALA A 62 4.45 2.46 7.02
N THR A 63 3.59 2.13 6.07
CA THR A 63 3.89 1.21 4.97
C THR A 63 3.93 2.00 3.66
N MET A 64 4.84 1.62 2.76
CA MET A 64 5.01 2.31 1.48
C MET A 64 5.37 1.33 0.38
N GLY A 65 4.82 1.55 -0.80
CA GLY A 65 5.23 0.77 -1.97
C GLY A 65 4.73 1.32 -3.30
N GLY A 66 5.24 0.73 -4.37
CA GLY A 66 4.78 0.98 -5.73
C GLY A 66 4.23 -0.31 -6.36
N SER A 67 3.25 -0.19 -7.27
CA SER A 67 2.63 -1.35 -7.93
C SER A 67 2.06 -2.36 -6.92
N SER A 68 2.36 -3.64 -7.02
CA SER A 68 1.97 -4.64 -5.99
C SER A 68 2.52 -4.31 -4.60
N GLY A 69 3.68 -3.66 -4.48
CA GLY A 69 4.15 -3.14 -3.19
C GLY A 69 3.23 -2.06 -2.61
N GLY A 70 2.55 -1.28 -3.48
CA GLY A 70 1.55 -0.30 -3.06
C GLY A 70 0.27 -0.97 -2.54
N SER A 71 -0.24 -1.99 -3.23
CA SER A 71 -1.36 -2.78 -2.69
C SER A 71 -0.97 -3.49 -1.41
N ALA A 72 0.21 -4.12 -1.33
CA ALA A 72 0.72 -4.74 -0.11
C ALA A 72 0.76 -3.77 1.07
N ALA A 73 1.23 -2.53 0.84
CA ALA A 73 1.27 -1.50 1.86
C ALA A 73 -0.13 -1.19 2.44
N LEU A 74 -1.16 -1.10 1.58
CA LEU A 74 -2.53 -0.92 2.06
C LEU A 74 -3.09 -2.20 2.68
N ILE A 75 -2.83 -3.37 2.12
CA ILE A 75 -3.27 -4.67 2.65
C ILE A 75 -2.78 -4.84 4.09
N MET A 76 -1.49 -4.55 4.35
CA MET A 76 -0.93 -4.60 5.70
C MET A 76 -1.71 -3.72 6.69
N ALA A 77 -1.93 -2.46 6.37
CA ALA A 77 -2.67 -1.53 7.22
C ALA A 77 -4.17 -1.88 7.32
N TRP A 78 -4.75 -2.46 6.27
CA TRP A 78 -6.15 -2.86 6.27
C TRP A 78 -6.45 -4.03 7.20
N TYR A 79 -5.62 -5.05 7.18
CA TYR A 79 -5.79 -6.24 8.00
C TYR A 79 -5.23 -6.07 9.42
N HIS A 80 -4.22 -5.19 9.59
CA HIS A 80 -3.59 -4.89 10.88
C HIS A 80 -3.56 -3.39 11.17
N PRO A 81 -4.74 -2.74 11.31
CA PRO A 81 -4.79 -1.33 11.68
C PRO A 81 -4.23 -1.04 13.08
N GLU A 82 -4.10 -2.06 13.94
CA GLU A 82 -3.43 -1.94 15.23
C GLU A 82 -1.90 -1.79 15.13
N TRP A 83 -1.32 -2.03 13.94
CA TRP A 83 0.12 -1.89 13.70
C TRP A 83 0.49 -0.74 12.77
N TYR A 84 -0.38 -0.40 11.79
CA TYR A 84 -0.08 0.59 10.78
C TYR A 84 -1.28 1.49 10.48
N HIS A 85 -1.10 2.80 10.68
CA HIS A 85 -2.11 3.79 10.34
C HIS A 85 -1.76 4.64 9.11
N ARG A 86 -0.52 4.58 8.61
CA ARG A 86 -0.02 5.48 7.58
C ARG A 86 0.45 4.71 6.36
N VAL A 87 -0.04 5.10 5.19
CA VAL A 87 0.20 4.37 3.94
C VAL A 87 0.57 5.32 2.81
N ILE A 88 1.61 4.99 2.04
CA ILE A 88 1.95 5.67 0.78
C ILE A 88 1.92 4.65 -0.35
N THR A 89 1.20 4.96 -1.43
CA THR A 89 1.15 4.12 -2.62
C THR A 89 1.43 4.91 -3.89
N TYR A 90 2.31 4.37 -4.71
CA TYR A 90 2.60 4.85 -6.06
C TYR A 90 2.13 3.81 -7.07
N SER A 91 1.19 4.17 -7.95
CA SER A 91 0.58 3.24 -8.90
C SER A 91 0.05 1.97 -8.22
N GLY A 92 -0.65 2.10 -7.08
CA GLY A 92 -1.09 0.96 -6.29
C GLY A 92 -1.89 -0.04 -7.13
N THR A 93 -1.54 -1.33 -7.02
CA THR A 93 -2.20 -2.43 -7.74
C THR A 93 -3.56 -2.75 -7.12
N TYR A 94 -4.52 -1.82 -7.27
CA TYR A 94 -5.91 -2.01 -6.83
C TYR A 94 -6.77 -2.70 -7.90
N VAL A 95 -6.13 -3.58 -8.67
CA VAL A 95 -6.70 -4.39 -9.74
C VAL A 95 -6.83 -5.86 -9.29
N ASN A 96 -7.49 -6.69 -10.09
CA ASN A 96 -7.64 -8.12 -9.80
C ASN A 96 -6.36 -8.90 -10.14
N GLN A 97 -5.43 -8.99 -9.19
CA GLN A 97 -4.13 -9.65 -9.37
C GLN A 97 -3.77 -10.60 -8.21
N GLN A 98 -4.74 -10.94 -7.39
CA GLN A 98 -4.55 -11.80 -6.23
C GLN A 98 -4.09 -13.22 -6.61
N TRP A 99 -3.17 -13.76 -5.82
CA TRP A 99 -2.77 -15.15 -5.87
C TRP A 99 -2.40 -15.65 -4.47
N PRO A 100 -2.87 -16.85 -4.05
CA PRO A 100 -3.89 -17.68 -4.70
C PRO A 100 -5.27 -17.03 -4.70
N PHE A 101 -6.18 -17.57 -5.49
CA PHE A 101 -7.58 -17.12 -5.49
C PHE A 101 -8.20 -17.27 -4.10
N ASN A 102 -8.87 -16.22 -3.63
CA ASN A 102 -9.62 -16.23 -2.37
C ASN A 102 -11.10 -15.92 -2.66
N PRO A 103 -12.02 -16.84 -2.35
CA PRO A 103 -13.46 -16.64 -2.60
C PRO A 103 -14.09 -15.51 -1.78
N GLU A 104 -13.48 -15.09 -0.67
CA GLU A 104 -13.95 -13.96 0.13
C GLU A 104 -13.63 -12.61 -0.52
N THR A 105 -12.56 -12.56 -1.30
CA THR A 105 -12.12 -11.39 -2.06
C THR A 105 -11.85 -11.78 -3.51
N PRO A 106 -12.90 -12.19 -4.27
CA PRO A 106 -12.72 -12.76 -5.62
C PRO A 106 -12.12 -11.79 -6.64
N GLY A 107 -12.23 -10.49 -6.39
CA GLY A 107 -11.60 -9.43 -7.18
C GLY A 107 -10.20 -9.03 -6.69
N GLY A 108 -9.63 -9.74 -5.70
CA GLY A 108 -8.36 -9.35 -5.10
C GLY A 108 -8.39 -7.91 -4.57
N ALA A 109 -7.35 -7.13 -4.85
CA ALA A 109 -7.28 -5.74 -4.40
C ALA A 109 -8.30 -4.80 -5.11
N TRP A 110 -8.94 -5.21 -6.20
CA TRP A 110 -10.09 -4.52 -6.76
C TRP A 110 -11.25 -4.42 -5.76
N ASP A 111 -11.41 -5.43 -4.92
CA ASP A 111 -12.46 -5.45 -3.90
C ASP A 111 -12.31 -4.34 -2.85
N PHE A 112 -11.16 -3.69 -2.71
CA PHE A 112 -11.03 -2.52 -1.83
C PHE A 112 -12.05 -1.44 -2.17
N HIS A 113 -12.13 -1.05 -3.43
CA HIS A 113 -13.04 0.02 -3.85
C HIS A 113 -14.43 -0.49 -4.27
N ASP A 114 -14.57 -1.78 -4.57
CA ASP A 114 -15.85 -2.36 -4.97
C ASP A 114 -16.71 -2.78 -3.77
N LYS A 115 -16.08 -3.32 -2.72
CA LYS A 115 -16.77 -3.92 -1.57
C LYS A 115 -16.24 -3.51 -0.21
N LEU A 116 -14.91 -3.70 0.03
CA LEU A 116 -14.35 -3.65 1.38
C LEU A 116 -14.50 -2.26 2.02
N ILE A 117 -14.05 -1.21 1.36
CA ILE A 117 -14.18 0.16 1.87
C ILE A 117 -15.64 0.59 1.92
N PRO A 118 -16.47 0.43 0.86
CA PRO A 118 -17.89 0.80 0.92
C PRO A 118 -18.68 0.14 2.03
N GLN A 119 -18.44 -1.14 2.32
CA GLN A 119 -19.22 -1.93 3.26
C GLN A 119 -18.71 -1.92 4.70
N SER A 120 -17.48 -1.41 4.94
CA SER A 120 -16.88 -1.36 6.27
C SER A 120 -17.04 0.00 6.94
N ALA A 121 -16.96 0.03 8.26
CA ALA A 121 -16.68 1.27 8.98
C ALA A 121 -15.28 1.79 8.60
N PRO A 122 -15.06 3.11 8.56
CA PRO A 122 -13.73 3.66 8.30
C PRO A 122 -12.70 3.14 9.30
N LYS A 123 -11.56 2.69 8.78
CA LYS A 123 -10.41 2.32 9.61
C LYS A 123 -9.52 3.55 9.86
N PRO A 124 -8.70 3.56 10.91
CA PRO A 124 -7.82 4.70 11.24
C PRO A 124 -6.60 4.76 10.30
N ILE A 125 -6.85 4.76 9.01
CA ILE A 125 -5.80 4.77 7.98
C ILE A 125 -5.74 6.15 7.32
N ARG A 126 -4.53 6.72 7.28
CA ARG A 126 -4.19 7.90 6.49
C ARG A 126 -3.44 7.43 5.24
N LEU A 127 -3.93 7.79 4.05
CA LEU A 127 -3.45 7.23 2.80
C LEU A 127 -3.02 8.32 1.80
N TRP A 128 -1.76 8.32 1.40
CA TRP A 128 -1.27 9.04 0.24
C TRP A 128 -1.27 8.12 -0.97
N MET A 129 -1.90 8.55 -2.06
CA MET A 129 -1.99 7.79 -3.32
C MET A 129 -1.51 8.62 -4.49
N GLU A 130 -0.78 7.99 -5.40
CA GLU A 130 -0.42 8.55 -6.70
C GLU A 130 -0.69 7.54 -7.81
N VAL A 131 -1.11 8.04 -8.98
CA VAL A 131 -1.18 7.27 -10.24
C VAL A 131 -0.89 8.18 -11.42
N GLY A 132 -0.14 7.67 -12.41
CA GLY A 132 0.09 8.35 -13.68
C GLY A 132 -1.09 8.21 -14.64
N ASP A 133 -1.29 9.21 -15.50
CA ASP A 133 -2.34 9.18 -16.56
C ASP A 133 -2.06 8.14 -17.66
N ARG A 134 -0.80 7.66 -17.75
CA ARG A 134 -0.34 6.63 -18.69
C ARG A 134 0.04 5.34 -17.97
N ASP A 135 -0.62 5.06 -16.85
CA ASP A 135 -0.41 3.84 -16.09
C ASP A 135 -0.92 2.59 -16.85
N LEU A 136 -0.67 1.41 -16.29
CA LEU A 136 -0.95 0.15 -16.95
C LEU A 136 -2.44 -0.06 -17.24
N LEU A 137 -2.70 -0.55 -18.43
CA LEU A 137 -4.00 -1.04 -18.86
C LEU A 137 -3.81 -2.41 -19.52
N ASN A 138 -4.30 -3.47 -18.88
CA ASN A 138 -4.16 -4.85 -19.31
C ASN A 138 -5.52 -5.52 -19.58
N PRO A 139 -6.27 -5.11 -20.61
CA PRO A 139 -7.67 -5.51 -20.83
C PRO A 139 -7.83 -7.00 -21.15
N ASN A 140 -6.75 -7.67 -21.58
CA ASN A 140 -6.77 -9.09 -21.93
C ASN A 140 -6.50 -10.02 -20.74
N VAL A 141 -6.02 -9.48 -19.62
CA VAL A 141 -5.79 -10.28 -18.41
C VAL A 141 -7.14 -10.64 -17.81
N MET A 142 -7.40 -11.92 -17.61
CA MET A 142 -8.63 -12.51 -17.10
C MET A 142 -9.93 -12.05 -17.81
N ARG A 143 -9.90 -11.04 -18.66
CA ARG A 143 -11.04 -10.45 -19.40
C ARG A 143 -12.23 -10.04 -18.53
N ASP A 144 -11.94 -9.61 -17.30
CA ASP A 144 -12.92 -9.21 -16.30
C ASP A 144 -13.07 -7.69 -16.16
N ASN A 145 -12.32 -6.90 -16.96
CA ASN A 145 -12.26 -5.44 -16.91
C ASN A 145 -11.74 -4.86 -15.57
N MET A 146 -11.04 -5.66 -14.78
CA MET A 146 -10.49 -5.26 -13.48
C MET A 146 -8.96 -5.04 -13.51
N HIS A 147 -8.40 -4.68 -14.69
CA HIS A 147 -6.95 -4.53 -14.89
C HIS A 147 -6.56 -3.19 -15.52
N ASP A 148 -7.26 -2.12 -15.10
CA ASP A 148 -6.98 -0.72 -15.42
C ASP A 148 -6.52 -0.02 -14.13
N TRP A 149 -5.22 0.30 -14.04
CA TRP A 149 -4.65 0.95 -12.84
C TRP A 149 -5.17 2.36 -12.63
N VAL A 150 -5.38 3.12 -13.72
CA VAL A 150 -5.94 4.48 -13.64
C VAL A 150 -7.37 4.43 -13.12
N ALA A 151 -8.20 3.57 -13.69
CA ALA A 151 -9.58 3.41 -13.24
C ALA A 151 -9.65 2.92 -11.78
N ALA A 152 -8.83 1.93 -11.41
CA ALA A 152 -8.80 1.38 -10.06
C ALA A 152 -8.42 2.44 -9.01
N ASN A 153 -7.37 3.23 -9.27
CA ASN A 153 -6.93 4.30 -8.36
C ASN A 153 -7.95 5.46 -8.28
N ASN A 154 -8.59 5.83 -9.39
CA ASN A 154 -9.68 6.81 -9.39
C ASN A 154 -10.89 6.32 -8.56
N ARG A 155 -11.26 5.04 -8.67
CA ARG A 155 -12.31 4.43 -7.87
C ARG A 155 -11.94 4.40 -6.39
N MET A 156 -10.67 4.07 -6.06
CA MET A 156 -10.16 4.17 -4.68
C MET A 156 -10.35 5.57 -4.10
N ALA A 157 -9.90 6.62 -4.80
CA ALA A 157 -10.07 8.00 -4.35
C ALA A 157 -11.54 8.35 -4.12
N THR A 158 -12.44 7.88 -5.01
CA THR A 158 -13.89 8.11 -4.90
C THR A 158 -14.47 7.50 -3.62
N VAL A 159 -14.18 6.23 -3.34
CA VAL A 159 -14.74 5.55 -2.15
C VAL A 159 -14.13 6.04 -0.86
N LEU A 160 -12.83 6.38 -0.85
CA LEU A 160 -12.17 6.99 0.31
C LEU A 160 -12.81 8.32 0.69
N LYS A 161 -13.10 9.17 -0.32
CA LYS A 161 -13.82 10.43 -0.13
C LYS A 161 -15.22 10.19 0.44
N ALA A 162 -15.97 9.28 -0.15
CA ALA A 162 -17.34 8.97 0.27
C ALA A 162 -17.42 8.44 1.71
N LYS A 163 -16.37 7.73 2.17
CA LYS A 163 -16.27 7.17 3.52
C LYS A 163 -15.60 8.11 4.53
N GLY A 164 -15.14 9.30 4.11
CA GLY A 164 -14.52 10.28 5.00
C GLY A 164 -13.12 9.92 5.48
N TYR A 165 -12.37 9.12 4.71
CA TYR A 165 -10.96 8.83 5.02
C TYR A 165 -10.10 10.08 4.92
N HIS A 166 -9.05 10.15 5.72
CA HIS A 166 -7.99 11.14 5.58
C HIS A 166 -7.02 10.68 4.51
N TYR A 167 -7.16 11.23 3.29
CA TYR A 167 -6.33 10.81 2.16
C TYR A 167 -5.90 12.00 1.30
N GLN A 168 -4.81 11.80 0.56
CA GLN A 168 -4.37 12.63 -0.56
C GLN A 168 -4.33 11.78 -1.82
N TYR A 169 -4.71 12.38 -2.95
CA TYR A 169 -4.65 11.72 -4.23
C TYR A 169 -3.99 12.64 -5.26
N LEU A 170 -2.87 12.17 -5.81
CA LEU A 170 -2.12 12.82 -6.86
C LEU A 170 -2.36 12.09 -8.18
N PHE A 171 -2.92 12.78 -9.15
CA PHE A 171 -3.05 12.32 -10.54
C PHE A 171 -1.95 12.97 -11.36
N ALA A 172 -0.92 12.21 -11.74
CA ALA A 172 0.26 12.73 -12.42
C ALA A 172 0.08 12.71 -13.94
N VAL A 173 0.18 13.86 -14.57
CA VAL A 173 0.05 14.02 -16.03
C VAL A 173 1.36 13.67 -16.74
N ASN A 174 1.29 12.95 -17.86
CA ASN A 174 2.41 12.41 -18.63
C ASN A 174 3.30 11.42 -17.86
N ALA A 175 2.76 10.79 -16.84
CA ALA A 175 3.45 9.82 -16.00
C ALA A 175 3.01 8.38 -16.29
N GLY A 176 3.96 7.46 -16.26
CA GLY A 176 3.72 6.02 -16.42
C GLY A 176 3.60 5.29 -15.08
N HIS A 177 3.70 3.96 -15.17
CA HIS A 177 3.61 3.10 -14.00
C HIS A 177 4.78 3.29 -13.04
N VAL A 178 4.48 3.64 -11.79
CA VAL A 178 5.48 3.94 -10.73
C VAL A 178 6.55 4.91 -11.22
N ASP A 179 6.13 6.01 -11.83
CA ASP A 179 7.03 6.98 -12.46
C ASP A 179 8.07 7.50 -11.47
N GLY A 180 9.36 7.26 -11.80
CA GLY A 180 10.48 7.60 -10.91
C GLY A 180 10.64 9.11 -10.70
N ALA A 181 10.35 9.94 -11.70
CA ALA A 181 10.44 11.40 -11.60
C ALA A 181 9.32 11.94 -10.70
N VAL A 182 8.09 11.47 -10.89
CA VAL A 182 6.95 11.84 -10.04
C VAL A 182 7.21 11.42 -8.59
N LYS A 183 7.67 10.18 -8.37
CA LYS A 183 8.00 9.70 -7.04
C LYS A 183 9.10 10.54 -6.37
N SER A 184 10.18 10.82 -7.07
CA SER A 184 11.27 11.64 -6.53
C SER A 184 10.85 13.05 -6.18
N GLN A 185 9.96 13.64 -6.99
CA GLN A 185 9.43 14.98 -6.77
C GLN A 185 8.45 15.05 -5.59
N THR A 186 7.64 14.02 -5.40
CA THR A 186 6.47 14.08 -4.48
C THR A 186 6.70 13.38 -3.15
N LEU A 187 7.69 12.47 -3.06
CA LEU A 187 7.96 11.71 -1.84
C LEU A 187 8.26 12.58 -0.61
N PRO A 188 9.06 13.66 -0.69
CA PRO A 188 9.26 14.53 0.47
C PRO A 188 7.96 15.09 1.01
N GLN A 189 7.10 15.62 0.14
CA GLN A 189 5.79 16.16 0.50
C GLN A 189 4.86 15.06 1.04
N ALA A 190 4.89 13.85 0.46
CA ALA A 190 4.10 12.72 0.93
C ALA A 190 4.48 12.34 2.37
N LEU A 191 5.79 12.30 2.67
CA LEU A 191 6.28 12.01 4.01
C LEU A 191 5.88 13.10 5.02
N GLU A 192 6.06 14.38 4.67
CA GLU A 192 5.64 15.50 5.54
C GLU A 192 4.13 15.42 5.83
N TRP A 193 3.31 15.24 4.81
CA TRP A 193 1.86 15.13 4.97
C TRP A 193 1.49 13.90 5.80
N LEU A 194 2.17 12.79 5.58
CA LEU A 194 1.87 11.53 6.26
C LEU A 194 2.05 11.63 7.78
N TRP A 195 3.09 12.35 8.24
CA TRP A 195 3.38 12.56 9.67
C TRP A 195 2.88 13.89 10.23
N GLN A 196 2.13 14.67 9.45
CA GLN A 196 1.53 15.90 9.96
C GLN A 196 0.67 15.63 11.21
N GLY A 197 1.01 16.29 12.33
CA GLY A 197 0.33 16.13 13.61
C GLY A 197 0.86 14.99 14.48
N TYR A 198 1.83 14.20 14.02
CA TYR A 198 2.52 13.23 14.86
C TYR A 198 3.54 13.95 15.75
N PRO A 199 3.51 13.75 17.09
CA PRO A 199 4.42 14.44 17.98
C PRO A 199 5.85 13.94 17.79
N ILE A 200 6.77 14.83 17.42
CA ILE A 200 8.21 14.57 17.45
C ILE A 200 8.64 14.71 18.91
N ARG A 201 9.11 13.63 19.50
CA ARG A 201 9.61 13.59 20.87
C ARG A 201 11.13 13.59 20.89
#